data_a42fffe25a67d6177295223dc7496f04
#
_entry.id   a42fffe25a67d6177295223dc7496f04
#
_cell.length_a   1.000
_cell.length_b   1.000
_cell.length_c   1.000
_cell.angle_alpha   90.00
_cell.angle_beta   90.00
_cell.angle_gamma   90.00
#
_symmetry.space_group_name_H-M   'P 1'
#
loop_
_entity.id
_entity.type
_entity.pdbx_description
1 polymer ?
#
loop_
_entity_poly.entity_id
_entity_poly.type
_entity_poly.pdbx_seq_one_letter_code
_entity_poly.pdbx_strand_id
1 'polypeptide(L)'
;MKIAMFTNTYLPHVGGVARSVNTLEEACRSRGHEVRVVAPEFEHAVPSPHVLRVPAIQQFNGSDFSVRLPALNVIRDFMEDFKPDIIHSHHPFLLGDSALRESWKMQVPIVFTHHTLYERYTHYVPLDSPALKRVAVQLATEYCNLCDQVIAPSESIEHLLVERGVTRPVLAIPTGIDTAFFAAGDGARFRDQAGIPRDAKVIGHTGRLAREKNLMFLAEAVAPCLAADPRSVFLVVGDGDARPELLEYLRGHAGEHQFHFTGSLSGPALADAYAAMDFFVFASQSETQGLVLAEAMASGTPVVALDGPGVREIVRDGENGLLLEGHASAADFTAALRRMMEDPELALVCSRNASATAADYDTGRCVTRVLECYTNLIAAHPGRTEGDPTAWDRLLSGIGIEWSLLVEKMSAAAAAVSETPATEDLLD
;
A
#
# COMPACT_ATOMS: atom_id res chain seq x y z
N MET A 1 4.03 -19.71 18.89
CA MET A 1 4.57 -20.03 17.55
C MET A 1 5.80 -19.20 17.28
N LYS A 2 6.74 -19.73 16.50
CA LYS A 2 7.87 -19.01 15.94
C LYS A 2 7.56 -18.66 14.48
N ILE A 3 7.50 -17.37 14.18
CA ILE A 3 7.07 -16.82 12.89
C ILE A 3 8.26 -16.12 12.24
N ALA A 4 8.66 -16.53 11.03
CA ALA A 4 9.66 -15.81 10.25
C ALA A 4 8.98 -15.00 9.15
N MET A 5 9.15 -13.68 9.15
CA MET A 5 8.61 -12.76 8.15
C MET A 5 9.69 -12.30 7.18
N PHE A 6 9.41 -12.33 5.88
CA PHE A 6 10.33 -11.88 4.83
C PHE A 6 9.72 -10.72 4.06
N THR A 7 10.42 -9.60 3.99
CA THR A 7 9.93 -8.39 3.34
C THR A 7 11.03 -7.59 2.66
N ASN A 8 10.76 -6.99 1.49
CA ASN A 8 11.68 -6.11 0.79
C ASN A 8 11.64 -4.66 1.29
N THR A 9 10.65 -4.32 2.14
CA THR A 9 10.49 -2.98 2.74
C THR A 9 10.15 -3.13 4.22
N TYR A 10 10.89 -2.44 5.08
CA TYR A 10 10.68 -2.46 6.52
C TYR A 10 11.18 -1.16 7.14
N LEU A 11 10.85 -0.89 8.41
CA LEU A 11 11.32 0.30 9.11
C LEU A 11 12.84 0.52 8.95
N PRO A 12 13.33 1.76 8.80
CA PRO A 12 12.62 3.04 8.92
C PRO A 12 11.91 3.51 7.64
N HIS A 13 11.87 2.69 6.58
CA HIS A 13 11.16 3.04 5.35
C HIS A 13 9.67 3.28 5.63
N VAL A 14 9.13 4.41 5.12
CA VAL A 14 7.74 4.81 5.29
C VAL A 14 6.93 4.35 4.08
N GLY A 15 6.12 3.31 4.26
CA GLY A 15 5.28 2.77 3.18
C GLY A 15 4.20 1.83 3.73
N GLY A 16 3.15 1.60 2.95
CA GLY A 16 2.01 0.76 3.36
C GLY A 16 2.43 -0.66 3.75
N VAL A 17 3.31 -1.28 2.95
CA VAL A 17 3.80 -2.65 3.23
C VAL A 17 4.66 -2.70 4.49
N ALA A 18 5.60 -1.75 4.65
CA ALA A 18 6.45 -1.69 5.83
C ALA A 18 5.63 -1.51 7.12
N ARG A 19 4.61 -0.64 7.07
CA ARG A 19 3.65 -0.46 8.18
C ARG A 19 2.87 -1.74 8.45
N SER A 20 2.37 -2.41 7.42
CA SER A 20 1.62 -3.67 7.54
C SER A 20 2.43 -4.76 8.23
N VAL A 21 3.69 -4.96 7.79
CA VAL A 21 4.58 -5.96 8.37
C VAL A 21 4.90 -5.63 9.83
N ASN A 22 5.21 -4.36 10.13
CA ASN A 22 5.50 -3.93 11.50
C ASN A 22 4.29 -4.10 12.43
N THR A 23 3.10 -3.70 11.99
CA THR A 23 1.86 -3.86 12.76
C THR A 23 1.58 -5.34 13.08
N LEU A 24 1.75 -6.23 12.08
CA LEU A 24 1.57 -7.66 12.28
C LEU A 24 2.63 -8.24 13.21
N GLU A 25 3.89 -7.86 13.06
CA GLU A 25 4.99 -8.31 13.93
C GLU A 25 4.74 -7.93 15.38
N GLU A 26 4.48 -6.64 15.64
CA GLU A 26 4.22 -6.12 16.99
C GLU A 26 3.00 -6.79 17.64
N ALA A 27 1.92 -6.95 16.88
CA ALA A 27 0.70 -7.57 17.37
C ALA A 27 0.84 -9.08 17.62
N CYS A 28 1.65 -9.80 16.84
CA CYS A 28 1.99 -11.19 17.12
C CYS A 28 2.86 -11.32 18.38
N ARG A 29 3.86 -10.45 18.53
CA ARG A 29 4.74 -10.45 19.70
C ARG A 29 4.01 -10.10 21.00
N SER A 30 3.12 -9.10 20.96
CA SER A 30 2.30 -8.73 22.11
C SER A 30 1.39 -9.87 22.62
N ARG A 31 1.10 -10.85 21.73
CA ARG A 31 0.34 -12.07 22.04
C ARG A 31 1.21 -13.27 22.42
N GLY A 32 2.50 -13.06 22.66
CA GLY A 32 3.43 -14.07 23.14
C GLY A 32 4.01 -14.98 22.05
N HIS A 33 3.91 -14.58 20.75
CA HIS A 33 4.61 -15.28 19.68
C HIS A 33 6.03 -14.76 19.50
N GLU A 34 6.96 -15.63 19.12
CA GLU A 34 8.30 -15.23 18.73
C GLU A 34 8.29 -14.86 17.23
N VAL A 35 8.67 -13.64 16.90
CA VAL A 35 8.72 -13.18 15.52
C VAL A 35 10.12 -12.72 15.18
N ARG A 36 10.65 -13.18 14.04
CA ARG A 36 11.88 -12.67 13.43
C ARG A 36 11.59 -12.18 12.02
N VAL A 37 12.18 -11.03 11.66
CA VAL A 37 12.00 -10.39 10.36
C VAL A 37 13.29 -10.43 9.57
N VAL A 38 13.24 -10.82 8.31
CA VAL A 38 14.33 -10.70 7.34
C VAL A 38 13.98 -9.54 6.40
N ALA A 39 14.79 -8.50 6.42
CA ALA A 39 14.55 -7.26 5.68
C ALA A 39 15.84 -6.67 5.11
N PRO A 40 15.78 -5.80 4.09
CA PRO A 40 16.96 -5.09 3.60
C PRO A 40 17.57 -4.17 4.65
N GLU A 41 18.85 -3.92 4.51
CA GLU A 41 19.53 -2.85 5.25
C GLU A 41 19.08 -1.50 4.71
N PHE A 42 18.78 -0.56 5.62
CA PHE A 42 18.44 0.83 5.30
C PHE A 42 19.34 1.76 6.10
N GLU A 43 19.64 2.93 5.53
CA GLU A 43 20.28 3.99 6.30
C GLU A 43 19.44 4.34 7.54
N HIS A 44 20.12 4.57 8.65
CA HIS A 44 19.50 4.89 9.94
C HIS A 44 18.60 3.80 10.52
N ALA A 45 18.65 2.55 10.02
CA ALA A 45 17.93 1.44 10.63
C ALA A 45 18.47 1.15 12.03
N VAL A 46 17.58 1.14 13.02
CA VAL A 46 17.95 0.77 14.39
C VAL A 46 18.21 -0.74 14.46
N PRO A 47 19.37 -1.20 14.95
CA PRO A 47 19.63 -2.62 15.15
C PRO A 47 18.60 -3.23 16.10
N SER A 48 18.09 -4.40 15.74
CA SER A 48 17.15 -5.16 16.55
C SER A 48 17.54 -6.64 16.53
N PRO A 49 17.55 -7.35 17.68
CA PRO A 49 17.88 -8.77 17.72
C PRO A 49 16.84 -9.64 16.99
N HIS A 50 15.69 -9.07 16.68
CA HIS A 50 14.59 -9.75 15.98
C HIS A 50 14.57 -9.49 14.48
N VAL A 51 15.44 -8.61 13.97
CA VAL A 51 15.48 -8.22 12.56
C VAL A 51 16.84 -8.53 11.97
N LEU A 52 16.89 -9.50 11.06
CA LEU A 52 18.06 -9.72 10.22
C LEU A 52 18.05 -8.71 9.07
N ARG A 53 19.05 -7.82 9.05
CA ARG A 53 19.27 -6.90 7.93
C ARG A 53 20.21 -7.56 6.93
N VAL A 54 19.77 -7.61 5.67
CA VAL A 54 20.57 -8.15 4.58
C VAL A 54 21.05 -7.03 3.66
N PRO A 55 22.29 -7.09 3.17
CA PRO A 55 22.83 -6.07 2.25
C PRO A 55 21.91 -5.88 1.03
N ALA A 56 21.62 -4.63 0.69
CA ALA A 56 20.80 -4.26 -0.45
C ALA A 56 21.31 -2.96 -1.08
N ILE A 57 21.20 -2.84 -2.41
CA ILE A 57 21.38 -1.58 -3.12
C ILE A 57 20.07 -0.81 -2.95
N GLN A 58 20.12 0.33 -2.26
CA GLN A 58 18.96 1.19 -2.02
C GLN A 58 18.72 2.15 -3.18
N GLN A 59 17.49 2.64 -3.29
CA GLN A 59 17.09 3.63 -4.28
C GLN A 59 17.43 3.24 -5.73
N PHE A 60 17.21 1.97 -6.09
CA PHE A 60 17.42 1.54 -7.46
C PHE A 60 16.57 2.39 -8.41
N ASN A 61 17.23 3.12 -9.32
CA ASN A 61 16.63 4.09 -10.25
C ASN A 61 15.79 5.22 -9.59
N GLY A 62 16.14 5.67 -8.38
CA GLY A 62 15.39 6.71 -7.68
C GLY A 62 14.02 6.26 -7.15
N SER A 63 13.74 4.96 -7.17
CA SER A 63 12.54 4.35 -6.60
C SER A 63 12.76 3.89 -5.17
N ASP A 64 11.67 3.63 -4.45
CA ASP A 64 11.70 3.04 -3.10
C ASP A 64 12.11 1.55 -3.10
N PHE A 65 12.50 1.00 -4.25
CA PHE A 65 12.90 -0.39 -4.37
C PHE A 65 14.37 -0.61 -3.97
N SER A 66 14.60 -1.60 -3.11
CA SER A 66 15.93 -2.09 -2.75
C SER A 66 16.23 -3.38 -3.51
N VAL A 67 17.36 -3.45 -4.19
CA VAL A 67 17.85 -4.66 -4.87
C VAL A 67 18.84 -5.36 -3.95
N ARG A 68 18.52 -6.60 -3.59
CA ARG A 68 19.32 -7.43 -2.69
C ARG A 68 20.61 -7.91 -3.33
N LEU A 69 21.70 -7.91 -2.55
CA LEU A 69 22.92 -8.67 -2.85
C LEU A 69 22.82 -10.11 -2.33
N PRO A 70 23.52 -11.09 -2.95
CA PRO A 70 23.47 -12.48 -2.50
C PRO A 70 23.99 -12.63 -1.06
N ALA A 71 23.10 -12.95 -0.12
CA ALA A 71 23.43 -13.17 1.30
C ALA A 71 22.82 -14.49 1.81
N LEU A 72 22.76 -15.52 0.96
CA LEU A 72 22.08 -16.79 1.21
C LEU A 72 22.54 -17.49 2.49
N ASN A 73 23.85 -17.45 2.79
CA ASN A 73 24.40 -18.14 3.98
C ASN A 73 23.92 -17.46 5.29
N VAL A 74 23.88 -16.12 5.32
CA VAL A 74 23.46 -15.39 6.53
C VAL A 74 21.99 -15.63 6.86
N ILE A 75 21.13 -15.65 5.83
CA ILE A 75 19.70 -15.98 6.01
C ILE A 75 19.55 -17.41 6.51
N ARG A 76 20.27 -18.36 5.89
CA ARG A 76 20.22 -19.76 6.31
C ARG A 76 20.61 -19.94 7.77
N ASP A 77 21.76 -19.39 8.19
CA ASP A 77 22.25 -19.53 9.55
C ASP A 77 21.28 -18.93 10.57
N PHE A 78 20.67 -17.78 10.22
CA PHE A 78 19.62 -17.14 11.03
C PHE A 78 18.35 -18.00 11.17
N MET A 79 17.94 -18.64 10.07
CA MET A 79 16.77 -19.53 10.06
C MET A 79 17.03 -20.84 10.79
N GLU A 80 18.22 -21.42 10.65
CA GLU A 80 18.62 -22.65 11.35
C GLU A 80 18.72 -22.45 12.87
N ASP A 81 19.12 -21.26 13.32
CA ASP A 81 19.10 -20.88 14.75
C ASP A 81 17.66 -20.68 15.24
N PHE A 82 16.82 -20.01 14.47
CA PHE A 82 15.46 -19.67 14.88
C PHE A 82 14.50 -20.84 14.86
N LYS A 83 14.55 -21.69 13.82
CA LYS A 83 13.65 -22.82 13.57
C LYS A 83 12.18 -22.43 13.64
N PRO A 84 11.69 -21.63 12.67
CA PRO A 84 10.31 -21.17 12.66
C PRO A 84 9.32 -22.31 12.47
N ASP A 85 8.12 -22.15 13.02
CA ASP A 85 6.98 -23.03 12.77
C ASP A 85 6.29 -22.70 11.44
N ILE A 86 6.43 -21.43 10.99
CA ILE A 86 5.82 -20.92 9.77
C ILE A 86 6.64 -19.76 9.19
N ILE A 87 6.62 -19.64 7.86
CA ILE A 87 7.23 -18.53 7.13
C ILE A 87 6.12 -17.68 6.51
N HIS A 88 6.20 -16.34 6.67
CA HIS A 88 5.30 -15.38 6.02
C HIS A 88 6.08 -14.46 5.11
N SER A 89 5.83 -14.56 3.81
CA SER A 89 6.39 -13.68 2.78
C SER A 89 5.45 -12.52 2.49
N HIS A 90 6.02 -11.31 2.37
CA HIS A 90 5.28 -10.09 2.06
C HIS A 90 5.61 -9.52 0.68
N HIS A 91 6.51 -10.19 -0.07
CA HIS A 91 6.87 -9.85 -1.44
C HIS A 91 7.16 -11.12 -2.24
N PRO A 92 6.80 -11.19 -3.54
CA PRO A 92 7.02 -12.39 -4.35
C PRO A 92 8.41 -12.47 -4.96
N PHE A 93 9.26 -11.42 -4.80
CA PHE A 93 10.57 -11.32 -5.41
C PHE A 93 11.65 -11.09 -4.35
N LEU A 94 12.91 -11.31 -4.70
CA LEU A 94 14.07 -11.03 -3.86
C LEU A 94 14.04 -11.81 -2.54
N LEU A 95 13.63 -11.18 -1.43
CA LEU A 95 13.49 -11.89 -0.16
C LEU A 95 12.33 -12.90 -0.17
N GLY A 96 11.35 -12.74 -1.04
CA GLY A 96 10.34 -13.76 -1.30
C GLY A 96 10.94 -15.07 -1.83
N ASP A 97 11.87 -15.00 -2.77
CA ASP A 97 12.60 -16.20 -3.23
C ASP A 97 13.28 -16.92 -2.08
N SER A 98 13.89 -16.14 -1.16
CA SER A 98 14.53 -16.72 0.02
C SER A 98 13.52 -17.37 0.96
N ALA A 99 12.35 -16.74 1.15
CA ALA A 99 11.27 -17.30 1.95
C ALA A 99 10.81 -18.67 1.41
N LEU A 100 10.59 -18.77 0.08
CA LEU A 100 10.24 -20.06 -0.56
C LEU A 100 11.34 -21.13 -0.35
N ARG A 101 12.60 -20.76 -0.61
CA ARG A 101 13.73 -21.71 -0.48
C ARG A 101 13.90 -22.21 0.95
N GLU A 102 13.80 -21.32 1.94
CA GLU A 102 13.89 -21.71 3.35
C GLU A 102 12.68 -22.53 3.79
N SER A 103 11.44 -22.20 3.33
CA SER A 103 10.26 -23.02 3.59
C SER A 103 10.43 -24.46 3.08
N TRP A 104 10.89 -24.62 1.84
CA TRP A 104 11.13 -25.94 1.26
C TRP A 104 12.24 -26.70 1.97
N LYS A 105 13.35 -26.04 2.29
CA LYS A 105 14.48 -26.64 2.99
C LYS A 105 14.11 -27.09 4.40
N MET A 106 13.38 -26.26 5.13
CA MET A 106 13.00 -26.51 6.52
C MET A 106 11.71 -27.33 6.66
N GLN A 107 11.02 -27.58 5.56
CA GLN A 107 9.74 -28.31 5.53
C GLN A 107 8.67 -27.67 6.43
N VAL A 108 8.61 -26.33 6.41
CA VAL A 108 7.60 -25.54 7.14
C VAL A 108 6.64 -24.85 6.18
N PRO A 109 5.38 -24.60 6.56
CA PRO A 109 4.41 -23.95 5.68
C PRO A 109 4.81 -22.49 5.40
N ILE A 110 4.40 -22.01 4.20
CA ILE A 110 4.61 -20.63 3.77
C ILE A 110 3.29 -19.97 3.44
N VAL A 111 3.09 -18.78 4.03
CA VAL A 111 2.01 -17.84 3.71
C VAL A 111 2.57 -16.68 2.88
N PHE A 112 1.82 -16.19 1.94
CA PHE A 112 2.14 -14.97 1.20
C PHE A 112 1.01 -13.95 1.31
N THR A 113 1.31 -12.71 1.75
CA THR A 113 0.37 -11.60 1.64
C THR A 113 0.65 -10.77 0.39
N HIS A 114 -0.35 -10.68 -0.49
CA HIS A 114 -0.28 -9.94 -1.75
C HIS A 114 -0.61 -8.46 -1.51
N HIS A 115 0.39 -7.66 -1.12
CA HIS A 115 0.20 -6.25 -0.76
C HIS A 115 0.05 -5.29 -1.93
N THR A 116 0.57 -5.64 -3.12
CA THR A 116 0.84 -4.67 -4.19
C THR A 116 0.36 -5.18 -5.53
N LEU A 117 -0.35 -4.34 -6.28
CA LEU A 117 -0.64 -4.55 -7.69
C LEU A 117 0.61 -4.19 -8.52
N TYR A 118 1.54 -5.13 -8.67
CA TYR A 118 2.89 -4.90 -9.21
C TYR A 118 2.87 -4.27 -10.60
N GLU A 119 1.88 -4.56 -11.43
CA GLU A 119 1.69 -3.97 -12.76
C GLU A 119 1.37 -2.45 -12.73
N ARG A 120 0.95 -1.92 -11.59
CA ARG A 120 0.70 -0.49 -11.39
C ARG A 120 1.98 0.29 -11.06
N TYR A 121 3.05 -0.43 -10.70
CA TYR A 121 4.33 0.14 -10.26
C TYR A 121 5.47 -0.09 -11.24
N THR A 122 5.19 -0.62 -12.44
CA THR A 122 6.21 -0.86 -13.48
C THR A 122 6.85 0.42 -14.01
N HIS A 123 6.20 1.58 -13.84
CA HIS A 123 6.76 2.89 -14.21
C HIS A 123 7.97 3.30 -13.35
N TYR A 124 8.21 2.66 -12.20
CA TYR A 124 9.44 2.83 -11.40
C TYR A 124 10.60 2.00 -11.93
N VAL A 125 10.37 1.11 -12.89
CA VAL A 125 11.41 0.31 -13.52
C VAL A 125 11.66 0.88 -14.92
N PRO A 126 12.93 0.97 -15.39
CA PRO A 126 13.18 1.36 -16.77
C PRO A 126 12.37 0.48 -17.71
N LEU A 127 11.67 1.11 -18.70
CA LEU A 127 10.94 0.39 -19.73
C LEU A 127 9.50 -0.04 -19.36
N ASP A 128 8.74 0.86 -18.74
CA ASP A 128 7.30 0.60 -18.56
C ASP A 128 6.65 0.18 -19.90
N SER A 129 6.22 -1.05 -19.97
CA SER A 129 5.62 -1.64 -21.18
C SER A 129 4.50 -2.61 -20.82
N PRO A 130 3.52 -2.81 -21.71
CA PRO A 130 2.49 -3.84 -21.49
C PRO A 130 3.06 -5.25 -21.31
N ALA A 131 4.22 -5.55 -21.90
CA ALA A 131 4.90 -6.82 -21.72
C ALA A 131 5.44 -6.97 -20.29
N LEU A 132 6.10 -5.93 -19.75
CA LEU A 132 6.59 -5.92 -18.38
C LEU A 132 5.46 -6.09 -17.36
N LYS A 133 4.32 -5.41 -17.58
CA LYS A 133 3.13 -5.55 -16.74
C LYS A 133 2.61 -6.98 -16.71
N ARG A 134 2.53 -7.65 -17.86
CA ARG A 134 2.13 -9.07 -17.95
C ARG A 134 3.11 -9.98 -17.20
N VAL A 135 4.40 -9.76 -17.38
CA VAL A 135 5.45 -10.53 -16.68
C VAL A 135 5.34 -10.36 -15.17
N ALA A 136 5.14 -9.14 -14.68
CA ALA A 136 4.98 -8.87 -13.25
C ALA A 136 3.74 -9.59 -12.67
N VAL A 137 2.61 -9.54 -13.38
CA VAL A 137 1.39 -10.27 -12.98
C VAL A 137 1.63 -11.78 -12.97
N GLN A 138 2.24 -12.34 -14.03
CA GLN A 138 2.51 -13.77 -14.13
C GLN A 138 3.42 -14.24 -13.00
N LEU A 139 4.52 -13.52 -12.73
CA LEU A 139 5.44 -13.86 -11.64
C LEU A 139 4.75 -13.85 -10.28
N ALA A 140 3.96 -12.81 -10.00
CA ALA A 140 3.23 -12.72 -8.73
C ALA A 140 2.20 -13.85 -8.59
N THR A 141 1.50 -14.23 -9.68
CA THR A 141 0.53 -15.33 -9.71
C THR A 141 1.20 -16.68 -9.46
N GLU A 142 2.32 -16.94 -10.14
CA GLU A 142 3.08 -18.20 -9.94
C GLU A 142 3.68 -18.29 -8.53
N TYR A 143 4.12 -17.14 -7.98
CA TYR A 143 4.57 -17.11 -6.59
C TYR A 143 3.44 -17.49 -5.62
N CYS A 144 2.22 -16.95 -5.83
CA CYS A 144 1.04 -17.35 -5.07
C CYS A 144 0.82 -18.87 -5.13
N ASN A 145 0.96 -19.46 -6.32
CA ASN A 145 0.74 -20.89 -6.55
C ASN A 145 1.81 -21.79 -5.91
N LEU A 146 2.96 -21.25 -5.56
CA LEU A 146 4.03 -21.96 -4.84
C LEU A 146 3.90 -21.86 -3.31
N CYS A 147 3.08 -20.96 -2.80
CA CYS A 147 2.79 -20.84 -1.37
C CYS A 147 1.70 -21.84 -0.93
N ASP A 148 1.61 -22.11 0.36
CA ASP A 148 0.57 -22.98 0.91
C ASP A 148 -0.75 -22.24 1.10
N GLN A 149 -0.67 -20.92 1.41
CA GLN A 149 -1.79 -20.03 1.61
C GLN A 149 -1.46 -18.64 1.10
N VAL A 150 -2.44 -17.97 0.50
CA VAL A 150 -2.35 -16.57 0.10
C VAL A 150 -3.30 -15.74 0.95
N ILE A 151 -2.84 -14.58 1.42
CA ILE A 151 -3.66 -13.56 2.06
C ILE A 151 -3.79 -12.39 1.09
N ALA A 152 -5.03 -12.02 0.79
CA ALA A 152 -5.39 -10.81 0.07
C ALA A 152 -5.83 -9.73 1.07
N PRO A 153 -5.45 -8.46 0.89
CA PRO A 153 -5.83 -7.39 1.82
C PRO A 153 -7.30 -6.95 1.70
N SER A 154 -8.02 -7.41 0.68
CA SER A 154 -9.44 -7.15 0.44
C SER A 154 -10.08 -8.24 -0.41
N GLU A 155 -11.41 -8.31 -0.43
CA GLU A 155 -12.17 -9.25 -1.27
C GLU A 155 -11.98 -8.98 -2.76
N SER A 156 -11.88 -7.70 -3.16
CA SER A 156 -11.57 -7.34 -4.56
C SER A 156 -10.23 -7.91 -5.00
N ILE A 157 -9.22 -7.91 -4.13
CA ILE A 157 -7.90 -8.50 -4.46
C ILE A 157 -7.97 -10.03 -4.42
N GLU A 158 -8.72 -10.63 -3.51
CA GLU A 158 -8.98 -12.08 -3.52
C GLU A 158 -9.57 -12.52 -4.86
N HIS A 159 -10.66 -11.90 -5.31
CA HIS A 159 -11.29 -12.19 -6.60
C HIS A 159 -10.33 -11.99 -7.77
N LEU A 160 -9.60 -10.88 -7.78
CA LEU A 160 -8.61 -10.58 -8.81
C LEU A 160 -7.51 -11.65 -8.90
N LEU A 161 -7.03 -12.16 -7.76
CA LEU A 161 -6.01 -13.21 -7.74
C LEU A 161 -6.56 -14.54 -8.30
N VAL A 162 -7.78 -14.89 -7.96
CA VAL A 162 -8.46 -16.07 -8.52
C VAL A 162 -8.65 -15.93 -10.03
N GLU A 163 -9.11 -14.77 -10.52
CA GLU A 163 -9.25 -14.47 -11.97
C GLU A 163 -7.92 -14.54 -12.71
N ARG A 164 -6.81 -14.21 -12.04
CA ARG A 164 -5.45 -14.30 -12.61
C ARG A 164 -4.88 -15.70 -12.62
N GLY A 165 -5.60 -16.70 -12.09
CA GLY A 165 -5.17 -18.09 -12.09
C GLY A 165 -4.44 -18.55 -10.83
N VAL A 166 -4.62 -17.85 -9.70
CA VAL A 166 -4.18 -18.38 -8.40
C VAL A 166 -5.08 -19.56 -8.03
N THR A 167 -4.46 -20.73 -7.85
CA THR A 167 -5.12 -22.01 -7.55
C THR A 167 -5.04 -22.39 -6.07
N ARG A 168 -4.18 -21.71 -5.31
CA ARG A 168 -4.06 -21.90 -3.86
C ARG A 168 -5.20 -21.19 -3.13
N PRO A 169 -5.55 -21.65 -1.90
CA PRO A 169 -6.53 -20.94 -1.10
C PRO A 169 -6.12 -19.48 -0.91
N VAL A 170 -7.05 -18.55 -1.17
CA VAL A 170 -6.88 -17.10 -0.90
C VAL A 170 -7.83 -16.72 0.22
N LEU A 171 -7.37 -15.96 1.20
CA LEU A 171 -8.18 -15.45 2.30
C LEU A 171 -8.11 -13.92 2.29
N ALA A 172 -9.26 -13.25 2.24
CA ALA A 172 -9.34 -11.80 2.42
C ALA A 172 -9.15 -11.45 3.90
N ILE A 173 -7.96 -10.99 4.28
CA ILE A 173 -7.65 -10.54 5.63
C ILE A 173 -6.97 -9.18 5.54
N PRO A 174 -7.63 -8.08 5.97
CA PRO A 174 -7.03 -6.76 6.03
C PRO A 174 -5.83 -6.70 6.98
N THR A 175 -4.93 -5.75 6.75
CA THR A 175 -3.81 -5.47 7.67
C THR A 175 -4.30 -5.05 9.05
N GLY A 176 -5.36 -4.25 9.10
CA GLY A 176 -5.86 -3.63 10.31
C GLY A 176 -5.19 -2.30 10.63
N ILE A 177 -5.88 -1.52 11.45
CA ILE A 177 -5.46 -0.23 12.01
C ILE A 177 -5.70 -0.23 13.51
N ASP A 178 -5.00 0.63 14.24
CA ASP A 178 -5.31 0.91 15.65
C ASP A 178 -6.50 1.89 15.73
N THR A 179 -7.69 1.34 15.80
CA THR A 179 -8.94 2.13 15.82
C THR A 179 -9.03 3.01 17.04
N ALA A 180 -8.56 2.56 18.20
CA ALA A 180 -8.57 3.35 19.44
C ALA A 180 -7.62 4.55 19.35
N PHE A 181 -6.45 4.37 18.72
CA PHE A 181 -5.49 5.43 18.50
C PHE A 181 -6.07 6.55 17.62
N PHE A 182 -6.70 6.22 16.50
CA PHE A 182 -7.30 7.23 15.62
C PHE A 182 -8.54 7.89 16.24
N ALA A 183 -9.36 7.15 16.97
CA ALA A 183 -10.51 7.69 17.69
C ALA A 183 -10.13 8.66 18.82
N ALA A 184 -8.89 8.58 19.34
CA ALA A 184 -8.40 9.45 20.40
C ALA A 184 -7.76 10.77 19.90
N GLY A 185 -7.78 11.04 18.60
CA GLY A 185 -7.23 12.27 18.00
C GLY A 185 -7.90 13.54 18.52
N ASP A 186 -7.12 14.59 18.69
CA ASP A 186 -7.58 15.92 19.14
C ASP A 186 -7.60 16.91 17.95
N GLY A 187 -8.71 16.93 17.23
CA GLY A 187 -8.91 17.81 16.08
C GLY A 187 -8.88 19.30 16.42
N ALA A 188 -9.34 19.66 17.62
CA ALA A 188 -9.31 21.06 18.06
C ALA A 188 -7.86 21.55 18.26
N ARG A 189 -7.02 20.72 18.89
CA ARG A 189 -5.59 21.00 19.03
C ARG A 189 -4.91 21.17 17.69
N PHE A 190 -5.19 20.25 16.73
CA PHE A 190 -4.62 20.35 15.39
C PHE A 190 -5.03 21.64 14.67
N ARG A 191 -6.34 21.99 14.68
CA ARG A 191 -6.84 23.22 14.06
C ARG A 191 -6.18 24.48 14.65
N ASP A 192 -6.05 24.56 15.99
CA ASP A 192 -5.39 25.66 16.66
C ASP A 192 -3.91 25.79 16.22
N GLN A 193 -3.18 24.67 16.14
CA GLN A 193 -1.77 24.66 15.71
C GLN A 193 -1.58 25.01 14.23
N ALA A 194 -2.49 24.57 13.37
CA ALA A 194 -2.47 24.83 11.93
C ALA A 194 -3.07 26.18 11.54
N GLY A 195 -3.65 26.94 12.49
CA GLY A 195 -4.33 28.21 12.21
C GLY A 195 -5.65 28.04 11.44
N ILE A 196 -6.27 26.86 11.52
CA ILE A 196 -7.56 26.56 10.89
C ILE A 196 -8.67 27.04 11.84
N PRO A 197 -9.60 27.92 11.41
CA PRO A 197 -10.72 28.34 12.24
C PRO A 197 -11.54 27.16 12.75
N ARG A 198 -12.00 27.24 13.99
CA ARG A 198 -12.76 26.14 14.62
C ARG A 198 -14.12 25.89 13.96
N ASP A 199 -14.67 26.88 13.32
CA ASP A 199 -15.93 26.83 12.56
C ASP A 199 -15.75 26.55 11.06
N ALA A 200 -14.48 26.35 10.62
CA ALA A 200 -14.19 25.96 9.25
C ALA A 200 -14.71 24.55 8.95
N LYS A 201 -15.22 24.36 7.72
CA LYS A 201 -15.49 23.02 7.17
C LYS A 201 -14.22 22.45 6.58
N VAL A 202 -13.65 21.42 7.22
CA VAL A 202 -12.37 20.85 6.81
C VAL A 202 -12.61 19.62 5.95
N ILE A 203 -12.27 19.72 4.67
CA ILE A 203 -12.21 18.61 3.72
C ILE A 203 -10.79 18.05 3.78
N GLY A 204 -10.63 16.78 4.07
CA GLY A 204 -9.32 16.16 4.29
C GLY A 204 -8.94 15.12 3.26
N HIS A 205 -7.65 15.01 2.99
CA HIS A 205 -7.03 13.90 2.26
C HIS A 205 -5.74 13.49 2.95
N THR A 206 -5.48 12.19 3.03
CA THR A 206 -4.24 11.64 3.60
C THR A 206 -3.65 10.60 2.66
N GLY A 207 -2.35 10.69 2.40
CA GLY A 207 -1.64 9.70 1.60
C GLY A 207 -0.37 10.25 0.95
N ARG A 208 0.37 9.36 0.28
CA ARG A 208 1.49 9.79 -0.56
C ARG A 208 0.97 10.64 -1.72
N LEU A 209 1.57 11.79 -1.95
CA LEU A 209 1.16 12.70 -3.03
C LEU A 209 1.80 12.26 -4.35
N ALA A 210 1.24 11.20 -4.96
CA ALA A 210 1.72 10.60 -6.19
C ALA A 210 0.60 10.50 -7.24
N ARG A 211 0.98 10.41 -8.51
CA ARG A 211 0.02 10.43 -9.66
C ARG A 211 -1.06 9.36 -9.57
N GLU A 212 -0.70 8.16 -9.11
CA GLU A 212 -1.63 7.05 -8.96
C GLU A 212 -2.72 7.28 -7.91
N LYS A 213 -2.58 8.33 -7.07
CA LYS A 213 -3.60 8.72 -6.08
C LYS A 213 -4.67 9.65 -6.64
N ASN A 214 -4.57 10.01 -7.93
CA ASN A 214 -5.57 10.81 -8.65
C ASN A 214 -5.87 12.17 -7.98
N LEU A 215 -4.80 12.83 -7.50
CA LEU A 215 -4.91 14.05 -6.67
C LEU A 215 -5.39 15.25 -7.46
N MET A 216 -5.08 15.34 -8.75
CA MET A 216 -5.58 16.42 -9.60
C MET A 216 -7.09 16.35 -9.76
N PHE A 217 -7.65 15.16 -9.90
CA PHE A 217 -9.10 14.97 -9.86
C PHE A 217 -9.71 15.48 -8.53
N LEU A 218 -9.08 15.15 -7.39
CA LEU A 218 -9.54 15.65 -6.09
C LEU A 218 -9.46 17.19 -6.02
N ALA A 219 -8.40 17.81 -6.54
CA ALA A 219 -8.28 19.26 -6.58
C ALA A 219 -9.40 19.89 -7.42
N GLU A 220 -9.66 19.34 -8.60
CA GLU A 220 -10.75 19.76 -9.49
C GLU A 220 -12.12 19.64 -8.82
N ALA A 221 -12.33 18.54 -8.07
CA ALA A 221 -13.60 18.29 -7.39
C ALA A 221 -13.80 19.14 -6.13
N VAL A 222 -12.71 19.45 -5.39
CA VAL A 222 -12.78 20.19 -4.13
C VAL A 222 -12.80 21.73 -4.36
N ALA A 223 -12.07 22.23 -5.36
CA ALA A 223 -11.95 23.67 -5.61
C ALA A 223 -13.30 24.42 -5.70
N PRO A 224 -14.36 23.88 -6.36
CA PRO A 224 -15.66 24.54 -6.36
C PRO A 224 -16.34 24.61 -4.99
N CYS A 225 -16.02 23.70 -4.07
CA CYS A 225 -16.54 23.77 -2.69
C CYS A 225 -15.82 24.88 -1.90
N LEU A 226 -14.49 25.02 -2.09
CA LEU A 226 -13.71 26.10 -1.49
C LEU A 226 -14.16 27.47 -2.00
N ALA A 227 -14.40 27.62 -3.31
CA ALA A 227 -14.88 28.86 -3.90
C ALA A 227 -16.28 29.26 -3.42
N ALA A 228 -17.14 28.26 -3.10
CA ALA A 228 -18.52 28.52 -2.65
C ALA A 228 -18.60 28.93 -1.17
N ASP A 229 -17.72 28.47 -0.30
CA ASP A 229 -17.66 28.87 1.11
C ASP A 229 -16.21 29.24 1.50
N PRO A 230 -15.93 30.54 1.73
CA PRO A 230 -14.59 30.98 2.13
C PRO A 230 -14.08 30.40 3.46
N ARG A 231 -14.95 29.78 4.27
CA ARG A 231 -14.57 29.09 5.51
C ARG A 231 -14.22 27.60 5.28
N SER A 232 -14.45 27.08 4.07
CA SER A 232 -14.02 25.73 3.75
C SER A 232 -12.52 25.66 3.56
N VAL A 233 -11.91 24.60 4.07
CA VAL A 233 -10.46 24.36 4.06
C VAL A 233 -10.18 22.96 3.52
N PHE A 234 -9.23 22.85 2.60
CA PHE A 234 -8.70 21.55 2.14
C PHE A 234 -7.40 21.24 2.90
N LEU A 235 -7.47 20.22 3.76
CA LEU A 235 -6.34 19.74 4.55
C LEU A 235 -5.72 18.52 3.85
N VAL A 236 -4.48 18.67 3.37
CA VAL A 236 -3.73 17.63 2.66
C VAL A 236 -2.57 17.14 3.54
N VAL A 237 -2.66 15.90 4.01
CA VAL A 237 -1.65 15.25 4.85
C VAL A 237 -0.85 14.27 4.01
N GLY A 238 0.44 14.53 3.86
CA GLY A 238 1.37 13.72 3.09
C GLY A 238 2.33 14.53 2.26
N ASP A 239 3.24 13.83 1.60
CA ASP A 239 4.21 14.43 0.69
C ASP A 239 4.43 13.54 -0.53
N GLY A 240 5.04 14.09 -1.59
CA GLY A 240 5.34 13.37 -2.81
C GLY A 240 5.48 14.27 -4.03
N ASP A 241 5.79 13.65 -5.16
CA ASP A 241 6.12 14.31 -6.43
C ASP A 241 4.96 15.06 -7.09
N ALA A 242 3.71 14.71 -6.76
CA ALA A 242 2.52 15.42 -7.25
C ALA A 242 2.20 16.71 -6.45
N ARG A 243 2.88 16.99 -5.32
CA ARG A 243 2.61 18.16 -4.49
C ARG A 243 2.75 19.49 -5.21
N PRO A 244 3.80 19.77 -6.01
CA PRO A 244 3.94 21.06 -6.71
C PRO A 244 2.78 21.35 -7.66
N GLU A 245 2.37 20.36 -8.46
CA GLU A 245 1.27 20.48 -9.43
C GLU A 245 -0.07 20.74 -8.71
N LEU A 246 -0.33 19.98 -7.63
CA LEU A 246 -1.53 20.14 -6.80
C LEU A 246 -1.59 21.55 -6.16
N LEU A 247 -0.47 22.03 -5.64
CA LEU A 247 -0.38 23.35 -5.01
C LEU A 247 -0.58 24.47 -6.03
N GLU A 248 0.00 24.34 -7.22
CA GLU A 248 -0.17 25.33 -8.31
C GLU A 248 -1.63 25.41 -8.74
N TYR A 249 -2.31 24.28 -8.91
CA TYR A 249 -3.72 24.23 -9.25
C TYR A 249 -4.58 24.94 -8.20
N LEU A 250 -4.39 24.60 -6.91
CA LEU A 250 -5.19 25.19 -5.82
C LEU A 250 -4.96 26.71 -5.70
N ARG A 251 -3.75 27.20 -5.90
CA ARG A 251 -3.45 28.64 -5.93
C ARG A 251 -4.22 29.41 -7.01
N GLY A 252 -4.50 28.75 -8.14
CA GLY A 252 -5.29 29.33 -9.22
C GLY A 252 -6.80 29.34 -8.97
N HIS A 253 -7.30 28.56 -7.98
CA HIS A 253 -8.75 28.28 -7.84
C HIS A 253 -9.30 28.53 -6.42
N ALA A 254 -8.46 28.76 -5.42
CA ALA A 254 -8.87 28.96 -4.02
C ALA A 254 -7.96 30.00 -3.34
N GLY A 255 -8.43 30.60 -2.24
CA GLY A 255 -7.62 31.49 -1.41
C GLY A 255 -6.51 30.71 -0.67
N GLU A 256 -5.34 31.34 -0.48
CA GLU A 256 -4.20 30.67 0.18
C GLU A 256 -4.51 30.17 1.60
N HIS A 257 -5.48 30.76 2.29
CA HIS A 257 -5.93 30.31 3.60
C HIS A 257 -6.87 29.10 3.57
N GLN A 258 -7.31 28.68 2.38
CA GLN A 258 -8.27 27.60 2.18
C GLN A 258 -7.61 26.24 1.91
N PHE A 259 -6.29 26.13 1.89
CA PHE A 259 -5.62 24.84 1.75
C PHE A 259 -4.36 24.77 2.62
N HIS A 260 -4.18 23.64 3.28
CA HIS A 260 -3.06 23.37 4.17
C HIS A 260 -2.35 22.06 3.78
N PHE A 261 -1.06 22.16 3.49
CA PHE A 261 -0.19 21.01 3.21
C PHE A 261 0.73 20.78 4.41
N THR A 262 0.50 19.73 5.15
CA THR A 262 1.26 19.45 6.38
C THR A 262 2.61 18.79 6.15
N GLY A 263 2.81 18.18 4.94
CA GLY A 263 3.83 17.16 4.76
C GLY A 263 3.41 15.84 5.42
N SER A 264 4.35 14.90 5.54
CA SER A 264 4.09 13.60 6.15
C SER A 264 3.94 13.74 7.67
N LEU A 265 2.87 13.19 8.22
CA LEU A 265 2.61 13.10 9.65
C LEU A 265 2.64 11.65 10.13
N SER A 266 2.96 11.45 11.40
CA SER A 266 2.93 10.15 12.08
C SER A 266 2.58 10.31 13.55
N GLY A 267 2.28 9.20 14.22
CA GLY A 267 1.94 9.20 15.65
C GLY A 267 0.75 10.12 15.97
N PRO A 268 0.69 10.73 17.16
CA PRO A 268 -0.45 11.53 17.61
C PRO A 268 -0.83 12.67 16.67
N ALA A 269 0.14 13.30 15.98
CA ALA A 269 -0.13 14.38 15.03
C ALA A 269 -0.95 13.91 13.82
N LEU A 270 -0.79 12.65 13.39
CA LEU A 270 -1.60 12.05 12.33
C LEU A 270 -3.04 11.81 12.80
N ALA A 271 -3.23 11.27 14.00
CA ALA A 271 -4.58 11.06 14.56
C ALA A 271 -5.31 12.39 14.77
N ASP A 272 -4.61 13.42 15.26
CA ASP A 272 -5.16 14.77 15.41
C ASP A 272 -5.57 15.38 14.07
N ALA A 273 -4.78 15.15 13.02
CA ALA A 273 -5.09 15.62 11.69
C ALA A 273 -6.38 14.98 11.14
N TYR A 274 -6.56 13.66 11.31
CA TYR A 274 -7.82 12.99 10.95
C TYR A 274 -9.00 13.53 11.75
N ALA A 275 -8.84 13.70 13.06
CA ALA A 275 -9.88 14.26 13.93
C ALA A 275 -10.21 15.73 13.64
N ALA A 276 -9.32 16.46 12.94
CA ALA A 276 -9.57 17.82 12.48
C ALA A 276 -10.43 17.90 11.20
N MET A 277 -10.62 16.79 10.48
CA MET A 277 -11.37 16.72 9.23
C MET A 277 -12.86 16.51 9.52
N ASP A 278 -13.73 17.26 8.84
CA ASP A 278 -15.17 17.02 8.88
C ASP A 278 -15.61 16.02 7.80
N PHE A 279 -14.88 15.98 6.67
CA PHE A 279 -15.14 15.10 5.53
C PHE A 279 -13.81 14.59 4.98
N PHE A 280 -13.75 13.33 4.62
CA PHE A 280 -12.56 12.74 3.98
C PHE A 280 -12.83 12.46 2.51
N VAL A 281 -11.94 12.91 1.62
CA VAL A 281 -12.09 12.72 0.16
C VAL A 281 -11.02 11.79 -0.39
N PHE A 282 -11.44 10.87 -1.29
CA PHE A 282 -10.55 9.86 -1.80
C PHE A 282 -10.88 9.46 -3.24
N ALA A 283 -9.89 9.46 -4.13
CA ALA A 283 -10.09 9.17 -5.55
C ALA A 283 -9.07 8.17 -6.13
N SER A 284 -8.24 7.55 -5.29
CA SER A 284 -7.27 6.55 -5.74
C SER A 284 -7.96 5.31 -6.27
N GLN A 285 -7.51 4.83 -7.44
CA GLN A 285 -7.98 3.61 -8.09
C GLN A 285 -6.94 2.48 -8.05
N SER A 286 -5.86 2.67 -7.30
CA SER A 286 -4.73 1.74 -7.23
C SER A 286 -4.55 1.10 -5.85
N GLU A 287 -5.56 1.21 -4.99
CA GLU A 287 -5.50 0.64 -3.66
C GLU A 287 -5.66 -0.88 -3.69
N THR A 288 -5.00 -1.52 -2.74
CA THR A 288 -5.26 -2.92 -2.44
C THR A 288 -6.14 -3.08 -1.20
N GLN A 289 -6.17 -2.06 -0.32
CA GLN A 289 -6.91 -2.10 0.94
C GLN A 289 -7.55 -0.76 1.35
N GLY A 290 -6.91 0.39 1.02
CA GLY A 290 -7.42 1.70 1.41
C GLY A 290 -7.37 1.99 2.92
N LEU A 291 -6.29 1.65 3.62
CA LEU A 291 -6.14 1.85 5.07
C LEU A 291 -6.48 3.26 5.55
N VAL A 292 -6.17 4.29 4.76
CA VAL A 292 -6.46 5.69 5.09
C VAL A 292 -7.95 5.97 5.22
N LEU A 293 -8.80 5.19 4.52
CA LEU A 293 -10.26 5.25 4.66
C LEU A 293 -10.70 4.73 6.02
N ALA A 294 -10.15 3.59 6.44
CA ALA A 294 -10.43 3.02 7.75
C ALA A 294 -9.90 3.93 8.88
N GLU A 295 -8.73 4.56 8.70
CA GLU A 295 -8.16 5.55 9.63
C GLU A 295 -9.08 6.76 9.79
N ALA A 296 -9.57 7.35 8.68
CA ALA A 296 -10.54 8.43 8.70
C ALA A 296 -11.86 8.02 9.38
N MET A 297 -12.37 6.85 9.05
CA MET A 297 -13.60 6.31 9.65
C MET A 297 -13.45 6.01 11.14
N ALA A 298 -12.27 5.58 11.59
CA ALA A 298 -11.98 5.40 13.01
C ALA A 298 -12.03 6.71 13.81
N SER A 299 -11.67 7.85 13.17
CA SER A 299 -11.83 9.20 13.73
C SER A 299 -13.27 9.72 13.64
N GLY A 300 -14.22 8.92 13.12
CA GLY A 300 -15.61 9.32 12.93
C GLY A 300 -15.84 10.19 11.70
N THR A 301 -14.87 10.30 10.79
CA THR A 301 -14.94 11.17 9.60
C THR A 301 -15.65 10.44 8.46
N PRO A 302 -16.81 10.96 7.96
CA PRO A 302 -17.49 10.38 6.80
C PRO A 302 -16.68 10.58 5.52
N VAL A 303 -16.79 9.62 4.60
CA VAL A 303 -15.97 9.55 3.41
C VAL A 303 -16.77 9.86 2.15
N VAL A 304 -16.17 10.59 1.20
CA VAL A 304 -16.63 10.68 -0.19
C VAL A 304 -15.52 10.11 -1.09
N ALA A 305 -15.81 9.06 -1.84
CA ALA A 305 -14.79 8.34 -2.60
C ALA A 305 -15.24 7.94 -4.00
N LEU A 306 -14.27 7.77 -4.90
CA LEU A 306 -14.46 7.01 -6.14
C LEU A 306 -14.36 5.51 -5.87
N ASP A 307 -15.18 4.73 -6.53
CA ASP A 307 -15.15 3.27 -6.48
C ASP A 307 -13.84 2.71 -7.07
N GLY A 308 -13.29 1.73 -6.37
CA GLY A 308 -12.07 1.04 -6.76
C GLY A 308 -11.78 -0.14 -5.82
N PRO A 309 -10.83 -1.02 -6.20
CA PRO A 309 -10.39 -2.09 -5.31
C PRO A 309 -9.92 -1.53 -3.96
N GLY A 310 -10.25 -2.21 -2.87
CA GLY A 310 -9.91 -1.76 -1.52
C GLY A 310 -10.73 -0.56 -1.00
N VAL A 311 -11.51 0.11 -1.86
CA VAL A 311 -12.40 1.23 -1.48
C VAL A 311 -13.81 0.73 -1.23
N ARG A 312 -14.38 -0.04 -2.18
CA ARG A 312 -15.76 -0.54 -2.14
C ARG A 312 -16.05 -1.48 -0.98
N GLU A 313 -15.04 -2.08 -0.39
CA GLU A 313 -15.19 -2.93 0.79
C GLU A 313 -15.32 -2.12 2.07
N ILE A 314 -14.78 -0.90 2.07
CA ILE A 314 -14.78 -0.01 3.24
C ILE A 314 -15.94 0.99 3.13
N VAL A 315 -16.10 1.64 1.97
CA VAL A 315 -17.12 2.68 1.76
C VAL A 315 -18.40 2.07 1.21
N ARG A 316 -19.50 2.22 1.96
CA ARG A 316 -20.84 1.79 1.59
C ARG A 316 -21.66 3.04 1.30
N ASP A 317 -22.13 3.16 0.04
CA ASP A 317 -22.85 4.35 -0.42
C ASP A 317 -24.11 4.63 0.39
N GLY A 318 -24.21 5.86 0.91
CA GLY A 318 -25.32 6.32 1.74
C GLY A 318 -25.35 5.77 3.17
N GLU A 319 -24.46 4.85 3.54
CA GLU A 319 -24.40 4.26 4.87
C GLU A 319 -23.30 4.90 5.73
N ASN A 320 -22.03 4.77 5.33
CA ASN A 320 -20.87 5.28 6.05
C ASN A 320 -20.07 6.33 5.26
N GLY A 321 -20.55 6.68 4.08
CA GLY A 321 -19.96 7.63 3.16
C GLY A 321 -20.77 7.72 1.88
N LEU A 322 -20.22 8.40 0.86
CA LEU A 322 -20.74 8.40 -0.50
C LEU A 322 -19.71 7.76 -1.42
N LEU A 323 -20.14 6.77 -2.19
CA LEU A 323 -19.29 6.03 -3.13
C LEU A 323 -19.79 6.29 -4.55
N LEU A 324 -18.96 6.97 -5.35
CA LEU A 324 -19.28 7.25 -6.75
C LEU A 324 -18.61 6.22 -7.65
N GLU A 325 -19.18 6.02 -8.85
CA GLU A 325 -18.58 5.19 -9.88
C GLU A 325 -17.12 5.60 -10.15
N GLY A 326 -16.24 4.63 -10.40
CA GLY A 326 -14.79 4.89 -10.60
C GLY A 326 -14.47 5.80 -11.78
N HIS A 327 -15.43 6.02 -12.70
CA HIS A 327 -15.32 6.93 -13.85
C HIS A 327 -16.19 8.19 -13.73
N ALA A 328 -16.75 8.46 -12.55
CA ALA A 328 -17.52 9.67 -12.31
C ALA A 328 -16.67 10.93 -12.57
N SER A 329 -17.31 11.98 -13.03
CA SER A 329 -16.62 13.26 -13.29
C SER A 329 -16.30 14.01 -11.99
N ALA A 330 -15.35 14.95 -12.05
CA ALA A 330 -15.06 15.84 -10.93
C ALA A 330 -16.30 16.66 -10.52
N ALA A 331 -17.18 16.99 -11.47
CA ALA A 331 -18.43 17.70 -11.19
C ALA A 331 -19.43 16.82 -10.39
N ASP A 332 -19.55 15.53 -10.72
CA ASP A 332 -20.37 14.58 -9.95
C ASP A 332 -19.82 14.41 -8.54
N PHE A 333 -18.50 14.32 -8.40
CA PHE A 333 -17.85 14.23 -7.08
C PHE A 333 -18.06 15.53 -6.28
N THR A 334 -17.96 16.70 -6.90
CA THR A 334 -18.27 17.99 -6.26
C THR A 334 -19.73 18.01 -5.75
N ALA A 335 -20.68 17.50 -6.55
CA ALA A 335 -22.09 17.46 -6.15
C ALA A 335 -22.30 16.54 -4.95
N ALA A 336 -21.66 15.37 -4.93
CA ALA A 336 -21.71 14.43 -3.80
C ALA A 336 -21.06 15.03 -2.54
N LEU A 337 -19.90 15.66 -2.67
CA LEU A 337 -19.22 16.33 -1.56
C LEU A 337 -20.10 17.48 -0.99
N ARG A 338 -20.68 18.32 -1.84
CA ARG A 338 -21.60 19.36 -1.40
C ARG A 338 -22.82 18.79 -0.68
N ARG A 339 -23.43 17.72 -1.21
CA ARG A 339 -24.53 17.04 -0.54
C ARG A 339 -24.13 16.60 0.88
N MET A 340 -22.95 16.00 1.04
CA MET A 340 -22.43 15.60 2.36
C MET A 340 -22.21 16.82 3.28
N MET A 341 -21.72 17.95 2.74
CA MET A 341 -21.44 19.20 3.48
C MET A 341 -22.70 19.96 3.87
N GLU A 342 -23.79 19.85 3.10
CA GLU A 342 -25.02 20.64 3.24
C GLU A 342 -26.15 19.87 3.94
N ASP A 343 -26.01 18.54 4.07
CA ASP A 343 -26.97 17.67 4.77
C ASP A 343 -26.38 17.15 6.09
N PRO A 344 -26.62 17.84 7.23
CA PRO A 344 -26.08 17.44 8.54
C PRO A 344 -26.60 16.06 9.02
N GLU A 345 -27.81 15.65 8.61
CA GLU A 345 -28.37 14.37 9.00
C GLU A 345 -27.64 13.23 8.29
N LEU A 346 -27.41 13.34 6.97
CA LEU A 346 -26.58 12.42 6.21
C LEU A 346 -25.18 12.33 6.78
N ALA A 347 -24.51 13.46 7.01
CA ALA A 347 -23.17 13.51 7.56
C ALA A 347 -23.08 12.81 8.93
N LEU A 348 -24.06 13.03 9.82
CA LEU A 348 -24.11 12.40 11.15
C LEU A 348 -24.33 10.89 11.06
N VAL A 349 -25.23 10.43 10.18
CA VAL A 349 -25.48 9.00 9.94
C VAL A 349 -24.21 8.34 9.41
N CYS A 350 -23.59 8.93 8.38
CA CYS A 350 -22.35 8.41 7.80
C CYS A 350 -21.21 8.37 8.84
N SER A 351 -21.05 9.41 9.66
CA SER A 351 -20.03 9.48 10.71
C SER A 351 -20.17 8.35 11.73
N ARG A 352 -21.40 8.11 12.24
CA ARG A 352 -21.65 7.03 13.20
C ARG A 352 -21.35 5.65 12.60
N ASN A 353 -21.78 5.42 11.37
CA ASN A 353 -21.59 4.15 10.69
C ASN A 353 -20.12 3.97 10.24
N ALA A 354 -19.40 5.06 9.94
CA ALA A 354 -17.97 5.04 9.67
C ALA A 354 -17.20 4.45 10.86
N SER A 355 -17.42 4.96 12.07
CA SER A 355 -16.79 4.41 13.28
C SER A 355 -17.12 2.93 13.52
N ALA A 356 -18.35 2.51 13.24
CA ALA A 356 -18.74 1.10 13.35
C ALA A 356 -18.03 0.23 12.29
N THR A 357 -17.91 0.72 11.05
CA THR A 357 -17.18 0.03 9.97
C THR A 357 -15.69 -0.09 10.30
N ALA A 358 -15.07 0.96 10.83
CA ALA A 358 -13.66 0.93 11.21
C ALA A 358 -13.32 -0.19 12.20
N ALA A 359 -14.25 -0.58 13.07
CA ALA A 359 -14.08 -1.68 14.03
C ALA A 359 -13.84 -3.04 13.34
N ASP A 360 -14.30 -3.24 12.09
CA ASP A 360 -14.02 -4.45 11.32
C ASP A 360 -12.54 -4.52 10.86
N TYR A 361 -11.89 -3.36 10.80
CA TYR A 361 -10.49 -3.19 10.43
C TYR A 361 -9.57 -3.03 11.66
N ASP A 362 -10.04 -3.33 12.87
CA ASP A 362 -9.20 -3.28 14.07
C ASP A 362 -8.06 -4.30 13.99
N THR A 363 -6.83 -3.86 14.28
CA THR A 363 -5.62 -4.70 14.26
C THR A 363 -5.80 -5.98 15.06
N GLY A 364 -6.46 -5.89 16.22
CA GLY A 364 -6.71 -7.05 17.07
C GLY A 364 -7.52 -8.14 16.38
N ARG A 365 -8.58 -7.77 15.68
CA ARG A 365 -9.43 -8.70 14.91
C ARG A 365 -8.69 -9.26 13.69
N CYS A 366 -8.02 -8.40 12.92
CA CYS A 366 -7.30 -8.81 11.72
C CYS A 366 -6.17 -9.80 12.06
N VAL A 367 -5.36 -9.51 13.07
CA VAL A 367 -4.26 -10.37 13.49
C VAL A 367 -4.77 -11.71 14.07
N THR A 368 -5.91 -11.72 14.75
CA THR A 368 -6.54 -12.98 15.20
C THR A 368 -6.81 -13.91 14.01
N ARG A 369 -7.38 -13.39 12.92
CA ARG A 369 -7.64 -14.17 11.68
C ARG A 369 -6.34 -14.69 11.03
N VAL A 370 -5.27 -13.87 11.05
CA VAL A 370 -3.95 -14.31 10.55
C VAL A 370 -3.37 -15.42 11.42
N LEU A 371 -3.45 -15.31 12.75
CA LEU A 371 -2.96 -16.34 13.68
C LEU A 371 -3.76 -17.64 13.60
N GLU A 372 -5.07 -17.56 13.37
CA GLU A 372 -5.92 -18.73 13.07
C GLU A 372 -5.49 -19.42 11.78
N CYS A 373 -5.23 -18.64 10.72
CA CYS A 373 -4.67 -19.15 9.47
C CYS A 373 -3.35 -19.90 9.71
N TYR A 374 -2.41 -19.29 10.45
CA TYR A 374 -1.13 -19.94 10.77
C TYR A 374 -1.32 -21.24 11.54
N THR A 375 -2.17 -21.22 12.56
CA THR A 375 -2.44 -22.40 13.40
C THR A 375 -3.00 -23.56 12.58
N ASN A 376 -3.95 -23.26 11.70
CA ASN A 376 -4.56 -24.26 10.82
C ASN A 376 -3.55 -24.83 9.82
N LEU A 377 -2.70 -23.98 9.24
CA LEU A 377 -1.65 -24.44 8.31
C LEU A 377 -0.61 -25.31 8.99
N ILE A 378 -0.11 -24.91 10.15
CA ILE A 378 0.86 -25.71 10.92
C ILE A 378 0.26 -27.08 11.27
N ALA A 379 -1.01 -27.11 11.72
CA ALA A 379 -1.68 -28.36 12.06
C ALA A 379 -1.95 -29.28 10.85
N ALA A 380 -2.23 -28.70 9.70
CA ALA A 380 -2.52 -29.42 8.46
C ALA A 380 -1.27 -29.80 7.66
N HIS A 381 -0.08 -29.30 8.02
CA HIS A 381 1.14 -29.46 7.25
C HIS A 381 1.85 -30.79 7.63
N PRO A 382 1.72 -31.86 6.82
CA PRO A 382 2.27 -33.20 7.15
C PRO A 382 3.77 -33.33 6.88
N GLY A 383 4.51 -32.20 6.75
CA GLY A 383 5.82 -32.15 6.13
C GLY A 383 5.69 -32.22 4.59
N ARG A 384 6.26 -31.27 3.87
CA ARG A 384 6.18 -31.28 2.39
C ARG A 384 6.82 -32.53 1.84
N THR A 385 6.01 -33.44 1.29
CA THR A 385 6.47 -34.40 0.32
C THR A 385 6.60 -33.69 -1.02
N GLU A 386 7.86 -33.34 -1.38
CA GLU A 386 8.29 -32.96 -2.74
C GLU A 386 7.49 -31.84 -3.43
N GLY A 387 7.71 -30.57 -3.02
CA GLY A 387 7.62 -29.44 -3.96
C GLY A 387 8.88 -29.46 -4.83
N ASP A 388 8.75 -29.34 -6.16
CA ASP A 388 9.91 -29.24 -7.04
C ASP A 388 10.59 -27.86 -6.85
N PRO A 389 11.71 -27.75 -6.10
CA PRO A 389 12.38 -26.48 -5.87
C PRO A 389 12.95 -25.89 -7.17
N THR A 390 13.03 -26.70 -8.23
CA THR A 390 13.52 -26.29 -9.55
C THR A 390 12.43 -25.63 -10.40
N ALA A 391 11.14 -25.76 -10.02
CA ALA A 391 10.04 -25.14 -10.77
C ALA A 391 10.14 -23.60 -10.78
N TRP A 392 10.43 -23.01 -9.61
CA TRP A 392 10.63 -21.57 -9.50
C TRP A 392 11.90 -21.12 -10.22
N ASP A 393 13.00 -21.84 -10.10
CA ASP A 393 14.24 -21.54 -10.81
C ASP A 393 14.09 -21.67 -12.32
N ARG A 394 13.31 -22.63 -12.81
CA ARG A 394 12.97 -22.76 -14.25
C ARG A 394 12.15 -21.56 -14.72
N LEU A 395 11.16 -21.11 -13.93
CA LEU A 395 10.35 -19.94 -14.24
C LEU A 395 11.23 -18.68 -14.31
N LEU A 396 12.06 -18.44 -13.29
CA LEU A 396 12.98 -17.31 -13.25
C LEU A 396 13.99 -17.33 -14.41
N SER A 397 14.49 -18.53 -14.79
CA SER A 397 15.40 -18.69 -15.92
C SER A 397 14.69 -18.38 -17.25
N GLY A 398 13.44 -18.83 -17.44
CA GLY A 398 12.63 -18.50 -18.59
C GLY A 398 12.39 -16.99 -18.74
N ILE A 399 12.06 -16.33 -17.62
CA ILE A 399 11.86 -14.88 -17.58
C ILE A 399 13.18 -14.12 -17.74
N GLY A 400 14.29 -14.62 -17.19
CA GLY A 400 15.62 -14.06 -17.40
C GLY A 400 16.02 -14.02 -18.89
N ILE A 401 15.63 -15.04 -19.65
CA ILE A 401 15.82 -15.06 -21.12
C ILE A 401 14.96 -13.99 -21.80
N GLU A 402 13.67 -13.90 -21.45
CA GLU A 402 12.77 -12.87 -21.99
C GLU A 402 13.23 -11.45 -21.63
N TRP A 403 13.71 -11.27 -20.40
CA TRP A 403 14.30 -10.01 -19.94
C TRP A 403 15.57 -9.65 -20.70
N SER A 404 16.48 -10.60 -20.90
CA SER A 404 17.71 -10.39 -21.66
C SER A 404 17.40 -10.03 -23.11
N LEU A 405 16.44 -10.71 -23.75
CA LEU A 405 15.99 -10.41 -25.10
C LEU A 405 15.35 -9.02 -25.20
N LEU A 406 14.63 -8.58 -24.17
CA LEU A 406 14.04 -7.25 -24.12
C LEU A 406 15.14 -6.18 -23.99
N VAL A 407 16.11 -6.37 -23.12
CA VAL A 407 17.26 -5.47 -22.93
C VAL A 407 18.11 -5.37 -24.19
N GLU A 408 18.38 -6.49 -24.86
CA GLU A 408 19.12 -6.49 -26.14
C GLU A 408 18.38 -5.74 -27.26
N LYS A 409 17.07 -5.99 -27.41
CA LYS A 409 16.24 -5.27 -28.40
C LYS A 409 16.23 -3.77 -28.18
N MET A 410 16.33 -3.34 -26.94
CA MET A 410 16.31 -1.91 -26.59
C MET A 410 17.68 -1.27 -26.69
N SER A 411 18.73 -1.99 -26.34
CA SER A 411 20.10 -1.53 -26.62
C SER A 411 20.30 -1.34 -28.12
N ALA A 412 19.76 -2.24 -28.94
CA ALA A 412 19.77 -2.12 -30.39
C ALA A 412 18.94 -0.92 -30.88
N ALA A 413 17.75 -0.68 -30.30
CA ALA A 413 16.91 0.47 -30.65
C ALA A 413 17.55 1.80 -30.21
N ALA A 414 18.19 1.86 -29.04
CA ALA A 414 18.90 3.04 -28.57
C ALA A 414 20.15 3.34 -29.45
N ALA A 415 20.88 2.30 -29.86
CA ALA A 415 21.98 2.44 -30.81
C ALA A 415 21.52 2.98 -32.18
N ALA A 416 20.40 2.47 -32.69
CA ALA A 416 19.83 2.91 -33.96
C ALA A 416 19.35 4.39 -33.92
N VAL A 417 18.91 4.89 -32.75
CA VAL A 417 18.53 6.31 -32.56
C VAL A 417 19.76 7.21 -32.44
N SER A 418 20.87 6.70 -31.89
CA SER A 418 22.14 7.45 -31.78
C SER A 418 22.96 7.53 -33.09
N GLU A 419 22.64 6.71 -34.09
CA GLU A 419 23.31 6.68 -35.39
C GLU A 419 22.59 7.53 -36.48
N THR A 420 21.62 8.37 -36.16
CA THR A 420 21.08 9.33 -37.09
C THR A 420 22.12 10.39 -37.38
N PRO A 421 22.73 10.47 -38.58
CA PRO A 421 23.78 11.44 -38.86
C PRO A 421 23.20 12.85 -38.79
N ALA A 422 23.95 13.72 -38.08
CA ALA A 422 23.75 15.16 -38.17
C ALA A 422 23.77 15.53 -39.68
N THR A 423 22.66 16.02 -40.22
CA THR A 423 22.66 16.65 -41.53
C THR A 423 23.58 17.85 -41.46
N GLU A 424 24.75 17.72 -42.06
CA GLU A 424 25.64 18.84 -42.36
C GLU A 424 24.87 19.90 -43.14
N ASP A 425 24.90 21.10 -42.65
CA ASP A 425 24.58 22.33 -43.36
C ASP A 425 25.31 22.38 -44.70
N LEU A 426 24.62 22.36 -45.79
CA LEU A 426 25.10 22.87 -47.04
C LEU A 426 24.43 24.24 -47.24
N LEU A 427 25.12 25.26 -46.73
CA LEU A 427 25.04 26.61 -47.27
C LEU A 427 25.97 26.70 -48.46
N ASP A 428 25.40 26.93 -49.63
CA ASP A 428 25.91 27.83 -50.68
C ASP A 428 24.72 28.52 -51.38
#